data_8ef08449155e1434b0ade779b85e2425
#
_entry.id   8ef08449155e1434b0ade779b85e2425
#
_cell.length_a   1.000
_cell.length_b   1.000
_cell.length_c   1.000
_cell.angle_alpha   90.00
_cell.angle_beta   90.00
_cell.angle_gamma   90.00
#
_symmetry.space_group_name_H-M   'P 1'
#
loop_
_entity.id
_entity.type
_entity.pdbx_description
1 polymer ?
#
loop_
_entity_poly.entity_id
_entity_poly.type
_entity_poly.pdbx_seq_one_letter_code
_entity_poly.pdbx_strand_id
1 'polypeptide(L)'
;MIRRDFSERDIHMALDGELPTDERAAYDSWLDANPEMKARSARFTADREALRSAFAGVLDEPVPARLRKVVLGEAPVRAAVPRSRWWLAAAAAVLLATGGFGGYFAGIDGIGQEDPAEDRLAEQAIAAHVIYAAEKRHAVEVPASDKDHLQTWLSNRVGLKLVAPDLTANGFQLVGGRLLPAGEAKAAMLLYEDDKGERISLFVTAESAENAKGTYASAQDGPQAVYWLDKGYGCAVVGSLPREQLAVVAKSAYGQLLAGLAS
;
A
#
# COMPACT_ATOMS: atom_id res chain seq x y z
N MET A 1 35.00 27.22 -27.16
CA MET A 1 34.77 25.82 -26.81
C MET A 1 34.57 25.76 -25.31
N ILE A 2 33.35 25.58 -24.84
CA ILE A 2 33.04 25.41 -23.40
C ILE A 2 33.51 24.00 -23.07
N ARG A 3 34.58 23.90 -22.26
CA ARG A 3 35.07 22.63 -21.76
C ARG A 3 34.05 22.13 -20.71
N ARG A 4 33.21 21.18 -21.08
CA ARG A 4 32.29 20.53 -20.14
C ARG A 4 33.14 19.65 -19.20
N ASP A 5 32.99 19.80 -17.89
CA ASP A 5 33.56 18.90 -16.90
C ASP A 5 32.72 17.65 -16.81
N PHE A 6 33.28 16.51 -17.21
CA PHE A 6 32.64 15.20 -17.10
C PHE A 6 32.71 14.70 -15.63
N SER A 7 31.71 13.88 -15.27
CA SER A 7 31.53 13.35 -13.92
C SER A 7 31.08 11.88 -13.96
N GLU A 8 30.87 11.27 -12.80
CA GLU A 8 30.31 9.91 -12.70
C GLU A 8 28.93 9.77 -13.38
N ARG A 9 28.12 10.82 -13.36
CA ARG A 9 26.85 10.87 -14.08
C ARG A 9 27.03 10.62 -15.58
N ASP A 10 28.09 11.15 -16.18
CA ASP A 10 28.35 11.00 -17.61
C ASP A 10 28.79 9.57 -17.94
N ILE A 11 29.39 8.85 -16.98
CA ILE A 11 29.64 7.41 -17.10
C ILE A 11 28.31 6.65 -17.26
N HIS A 12 27.32 6.94 -16.43
CA HIS A 12 25.99 6.31 -16.54
C HIS A 12 25.31 6.68 -17.86
N MET A 13 25.33 7.96 -18.25
CA MET A 13 24.78 8.39 -19.54
C MET A 13 25.44 7.68 -20.73
N ALA A 14 26.76 7.46 -20.68
CA ALA A 14 27.49 6.74 -21.71
C ALA A 14 27.12 5.24 -21.76
N LEU A 15 26.92 4.62 -20.59
CA LEU A 15 26.48 3.23 -20.46
C LEU A 15 25.06 3.03 -20.98
N ASP A 16 24.16 3.97 -20.72
CA ASP A 16 22.76 3.91 -21.13
C ASP A 16 22.53 4.33 -22.59
N GLY A 17 23.60 4.82 -23.26
CA GLY A 17 23.54 5.28 -24.64
C GLY A 17 22.94 6.68 -24.78
N GLU A 18 22.80 7.42 -23.68
CA GLU A 18 22.21 8.76 -23.60
C GLU A 18 23.26 9.88 -23.76
N LEU A 19 24.56 9.53 -23.78
CA LEU A 19 25.60 10.52 -24.01
C LEU A 19 25.55 11.01 -25.46
N PRO A 20 25.47 12.35 -25.72
CA PRO A 20 25.46 12.91 -27.05
C PRO A 20 26.66 12.45 -27.90
N THR A 21 26.42 12.17 -29.17
CA THR A 21 27.44 11.62 -30.08
C THR A 21 28.60 12.58 -30.32
N ASP A 22 28.37 13.86 -30.29
CA ASP A 22 29.39 14.93 -30.44
C ASP A 22 30.26 15.09 -29.17
N GLU A 23 29.77 14.65 -28.01
CA GLU A 23 30.52 14.66 -26.74
C GLU A 23 31.37 13.38 -26.53
N ARG A 24 31.12 12.32 -27.29
CA ARG A 24 31.74 11.00 -27.09
C ARG A 24 33.27 11.04 -27.12
N ALA A 25 33.84 11.72 -28.11
CA ALA A 25 35.31 11.81 -28.23
C ALA A 25 35.95 12.58 -27.07
N ALA A 26 35.27 13.62 -26.57
CA ALA A 26 35.74 14.37 -25.41
C ALA A 26 35.63 13.56 -24.11
N TYR A 27 34.58 12.78 -23.98
CA TYR A 27 34.38 11.86 -22.85
C TYR A 27 35.42 10.75 -22.83
N ASP A 28 35.75 10.12 -23.96
CA ASP A 28 36.77 9.09 -24.06
C ASP A 28 38.16 9.65 -23.67
N SER A 29 38.48 10.87 -24.15
CA SER A 29 39.72 11.57 -23.78
C SER A 29 39.78 11.90 -22.28
N TRP A 30 38.62 12.25 -21.68
CA TRP A 30 38.53 12.49 -20.26
C TRP A 30 38.73 11.20 -19.45
N LEU A 31 38.18 10.07 -19.87
CA LEU A 31 38.42 8.76 -19.24
C LEU A 31 39.88 8.39 -19.28
N ASP A 32 40.55 8.61 -20.40
CA ASP A 32 41.99 8.33 -20.53
C ASP A 32 42.86 9.19 -19.61
N ALA A 33 42.44 10.41 -19.35
CA ALA A 33 43.10 11.33 -18.41
C ALA A 33 42.75 11.03 -16.92
N ASN A 34 41.70 10.21 -16.65
CA ASN A 34 41.23 9.91 -15.30
C ASN A 34 41.17 8.38 -15.08
N PRO A 35 42.30 7.71 -14.73
CA PRO A 35 42.37 6.24 -14.62
C PRO A 35 41.40 5.63 -13.64
N GLU A 36 41.08 6.35 -12.54
CA GLU A 36 40.09 5.91 -11.54
C GLU A 36 38.69 5.84 -12.14
N MET A 37 38.26 6.87 -12.87
CA MET A 37 36.95 6.92 -13.52
C MET A 37 36.87 5.90 -14.66
N LYS A 38 37.98 5.67 -15.38
CA LYS A 38 38.06 4.61 -16.39
C LYS A 38 37.86 3.24 -15.78
N ALA A 39 38.54 2.94 -14.65
CA ALA A 39 38.36 1.68 -13.94
C ALA A 39 36.93 1.49 -13.42
N ARG A 40 36.28 2.58 -12.93
CA ARG A 40 34.88 2.56 -12.49
C ARG A 40 33.94 2.29 -13.65
N SER A 41 34.12 2.97 -14.78
CA SER A 41 33.34 2.73 -16.00
C SER A 41 33.43 1.30 -16.50
N ALA A 42 34.65 0.73 -16.49
CA ALA A 42 34.87 -0.67 -16.86
C ALA A 42 34.16 -1.64 -15.92
N ARG A 43 34.15 -1.36 -14.60
CA ARG A 43 33.40 -2.17 -13.63
C ARG A 43 31.90 -2.14 -13.89
N PHE A 44 31.32 -0.97 -14.07
CA PHE A 44 29.89 -0.85 -14.38
C PHE A 44 29.51 -1.54 -15.69
N THR A 45 30.41 -1.50 -16.70
CA THR A 45 30.20 -2.25 -17.95
C THR A 45 30.17 -3.75 -17.68
N ALA A 46 31.14 -4.26 -16.90
CA ALA A 46 31.19 -5.68 -16.54
C ALA A 46 29.97 -6.13 -15.74
N ASP A 47 29.54 -5.33 -14.76
CA ASP A 47 28.36 -5.62 -13.95
C ASP A 47 27.10 -5.66 -14.81
N ARG A 48 26.94 -4.73 -15.76
CA ARG A 48 25.83 -4.73 -16.71
C ARG A 48 25.80 -5.97 -17.58
N GLU A 49 26.93 -6.37 -18.12
CA GLU A 49 27.02 -7.58 -18.95
C GLU A 49 26.76 -8.86 -18.13
N ALA A 50 27.23 -8.91 -16.88
CA ALA A 50 26.94 -10.02 -15.97
C ALA A 50 25.44 -10.12 -15.67
N LEU A 51 24.77 -9.00 -15.41
CA LEU A 51 23.31 -8.97 -15.20
C LEU A 51 22.56 -9.39 -16.46
N ARG A 52 22.91 -8.87 -17.63
CA ARG A 52 22.30 -9.28 -18.90
C ARG A 52 22.45 -10.78 -19.17
N SER A 53 23.64 -11.32 -18.91
CA SER A 53 23.88 -12.75 -19.04
C SER A 53 23.05 -13.58 -18.06
N ALA A 54 22.97 -13.15 -16.80
CA ALA A 54 22.20 -13.84 -15.77
C ALA A 54 20.69 -13.87 -16.07
N PHE A 55 20.17 -12.83 -16.72
CA PHE A 55 18.73 -12.71 -17.06
C PHE A 55 18.43 -12.98 -18.54
N ALA A 56 19.40 -13.43 -19.35
CA ALA A 56 19.18 -13.68 -20.78
C ALA A 56 18.03 -14.65 -21.04
N GLY A 57 17.91 -15.71 -20.22
CA GLY A 57 16.86 -16.71 -20.35
C GLY A 57 15.44 -16.19 -20.12
N VAL A 58 15.28 -15.10 -19.39
CA VAL A 58 13.98 -14.48 -19.14
C VAL A 58 13.42 -13.82 -20.41
N LEU A 59 14.29 -13.35 -21.30
CA LEU A 59 13.89 -12.75 -22.58
C LEU A 59 13.36 -13.77 -23.58
N ASP A 60 13.73 -15.04 -23.40
CA ASP A 60 13.29 -16.13 -24.27
C ASP A 60 11.97 -16.78 -23.80
N GLU A 61 11.44 -16.33 -22.63
CA GLU A 61 10.17 -16.82 -22.13
C GLU A 61 9.02 -16.45 -23.09
N PRO A 62 8.15 -17.40 -23.44
CA PRO A 62 7.04 -17.10 -24.35
C PRO A 62 6.06 -16.14 -23.72
N VAL A 63 5.78 -15.03 -24.40
CA VAL A 63 4.79 -14.04 -23.94
C VAL A 63 3.43 -14.73 -23.75
N PRO A 64 2.81 -14.67 -22.56
CA PRO A 64 1.50 -15.25 -22.31
C PRO A 64 0.47 -14.82 -23.35
N ALA A 65 -0.32 -15.77 -23.86
CA ALA A 65 -1.29 -15.54 -24.95
C ALA A 65 -2.26 -14.38 -24.67
N ARG A 66 -2.62 -14.17 -23.38
CA ARG A 66 -3.46 -13.05 -22.95
C ARG A 66 -2.83 -11.68 -23.25
N LEU A 67 -1.52 -11.52 -23.07
CA LEU A 67 -0.80 -10.28 -23.32
C LEU A 67 -0.61 -10.04 -24.82
N ARG A 68 -0.31 -11.10 -25.58
CA ARG A 68 -0.23 -11.01 -27.05
C ARG A 68 -1.54 -10.49 -27.66
N LYS A 69 -2.69 -11.00 -27.19
CA LYS A 69 -4.01 -10.56 -27.66
C LYS A 69 -4.26 -9.08 -27.41
N VAL A 70 -3.85 -8.58 -26.25
CA VAL A 70 -3.99 -7.16 -25.90
C VAL A 70 -3.12 -6.29 -26.81
N VAL A 71 -1.83 -6.65 -27.01
CA VAL A 71 -0.88 -5.89 -27.82
C VAL A 71 -1.25 -5.91 -29.31
N LEU A 72 -1.71 -7.07 -29.83
CA LEU A 72 -2.08 -7.22 -31.23
C LEU A 72 -3.49 -6.68 -31.55
N GLY A 73 -4.22 -6.18 -30.56
CA GLY A 73 -5.55 -5.61 -30.76
C GLY A 73 -6.58 -6.67 -31.19
N GLU A 74 -6.31 -7.95 -30.93
CA GLU A 74 -7.27 -9.02 -31.23
C GLU A 74 -8.49 -8.85 -30.31
N ALA A 75 -9.52 -8.19 -30.84
CA ALA A 75 -10.80 -8.08 -30.17
C ALA A 75 -11.34 -9.49 -29.88
N PRO A 76 -11.95 -9.74 -28.72
CA PRO A 76 -12.56 -11.04 -28.46
C PRO A 76 -13.59 -11.32 -29.55
N VAL A 77 -13.39 -12.40 -30.31
CA VAL A 77 -14.36 -12.88 -31.29
C VAL A 77 -15.67 -13.13 -30.55
N ARG A 78 -16.64 -12.24 -30.70
CA ARG A 78 -18.00 -12.47 -30.22
C ARG A 78 -18.54 -13.64 -30.98
N ALA A 79 -18.61 -14.81 -30.36
CA ALA A 79 -19.26 -15.98 -30.93
C ALA A 79 -20.70 -15.60 -31.32
N ALA A 80 -21.00 -15.70 -32.59
CA ALA A 80 -22.35 -15.46 -33.12
C ALA A 80 -23.27 -16.54 -32.51
N VAL A 81 -24.17 -16.15 -31.62
CA VAL A 81 -25.15 -17.04 -31.01
C VAL A 81 -26.20 -17.38 -32.06
N PRO A 82 -26.37 -18.67 -32.42
CA PRO A 82 -27.38 -19.08 -33.40
C PRO A 82 -28.79 -18.70 -32.92
N ARG A 83 -29.56 -18.08 -33.80
CA ARG A 83 -30.86 -17.43 -33.56
C ARG A 83 -32.05 -18.39 -33.24
N SER A 84 -31.82 -19.63 -32.91
CA SER A 84 -32.91 -20.66 -32.82
C SER A 84 -33.23 -21.12 -31.39
N ARG A 85 -32.97 -20.34 -30.34
CA ARG A 85 -33.24 -20.81 -28.96
C ARG A 85 -33.92 -19.72 -28.10
N TRP A 86 -34.94 -19.06 -28.69
CA TRP A 86 -35.72 -18.04 -27.98
C TRP A 86 -36.44 -18.55 -26.71
N TRP A 87 -36.80 -19.82 -26.66
CA TRP A 87 -37.34 -20.47 -25.47
C TRP A 87 -36.33 -20.60 -24.31
N LEU A 88 -35.03 -20.71 -24.61
CA LEU A 88 -33.96 -20.67 -23.60
C LEU A 88 -33.75 -19.26 -23.07
N ALA A 89 -33.95 -18.23 -23.92
CA ALA A 89 -33.94 -16.84 -23.47
C ALA A 89 -35.14 -16.54 -22.56
N ALA A 90 -36.30 -17.12 -22.81
CA ALA A 90 -37.46 -17.00 -21.93
C ALA A 90 -37.25 -17.72 -20.58
N ALA A 91 -36.65 -18.91 -20.57
CA ALA A 91 -36.26 -19.60 -19.32
C ALA A 91 -35.17 -18.88 -18.56
N ALA A 92 -34.17 -18.27 -19.25
CA ALA A 92 -33.15 -17.43 -18.64
C ALA A 92 -33.74 -16.11 -18.06
N ALA A 93 -34.73 -15.52 -18.72
CA ALA A 93 -35.45 -14.34 -18.21
C ALA A 93 -36.25 -14.64 -16.94
N VAL A 94 -36.89 -15.84 -16.86
CA VAL A 94 -37.59 -16.29 -15.64
C VAL A 94 -36.59 -16.59 -14.52
N LEU A 95 -35.45 -17.22 -14.81
CA LEU A 95 -34.37 -17.46 -13.83
C LEU A 95 -33.70 -16.17 -13.39
N LEU A 96 -33.53 -15.19 -14.28
CA LEU A 96 -33.04 -13.87 -13.94
C LEU A 96 -34.05 -13.05 -13.14
N ALA A 97 -35.36 -13.19 -13.43
CA ALA A 97 -36.39 -12.52 -12.64
C ALA A 97 -36.52 -13.14 -11.24
N THR A 98 -36.56 -14.47 -11.13
CA THR A 98 -36.64 -15.14 -9.81
C THR A 98 -35.31 -15.10 -9.04
N GLY A 99 -34.17 -15.27 -9.72
CA GLY A 99 -32.84 -15.15 -9.14
C GLY A 99 -32.47 -13.70 -8.86
N GLY A 100 -32.87 -12.74 -9.71
CA GLY A 100 -32.67 -11.31 -9.51
C GLY A 100 -33.54 -10.76 -8.38
N PHE A 101 -34.80 -11.15 -8.28
CA PHE A 101 -35.65 -10.77 -7.13
C PHE A 101 -35.20 -11.46 -5.83
N GLY A 102 -34.94 -12.77 -5.87
CA GLY A 102 -34.40 -13.48 -4.71
C GLY A 102 -33.00 -13.03 -4.29
N GLY A 103 -32.13 -12.74 -5.27
CA GLY A 103 -30.79 -12.20 -5.03
C GLY A 103 -30.81 -10.74 -4.56
N TYR A 104 -31.77 -9.93 -5.05
CA TYR A 104 -31.96 -8.55 -4.59
C TYR A 104 -32.36 -8.50 -3.11
N PHE A 105 -33.32 -9.34 -2.68
CA PHE A 105 -33.69 -9.40 -1.27
C PHE A 105 -32.66 -10.11 -0.37
N ALA A 106 -31.91 -11.09 -0.88
CA ALA A 106 -30.79 -11.69 -0.16
C ALA A 106 -29.54 -10.79 -0.17
N GLY A 107 -29.39 -9.92 -1.18
CA GLY A 107 -28.29 -8.96 -1.29
C GLY A 107 -28.45 -7.71 -0.44
N ILE A 108 -29.68 -7.38 0.00
CA ILE A 108 -29.94 -6.27 0.93
C ILE A 108 -29.36 -6.56 2.32
N ASP A 109 -29.19 -7.85 2.68
CA ASP A 109 -28.65 -8.24 4.00
C ASP A 109 -27.17 -8.68 3.97
N GLY A 110 -26.47 -8.72 2.83
CA GLY A 110 -25.20 -9.40 2.81
C GLY A 110 -24.10 -8.99 1.83
N ILE A 111 -24.35 -8.02 0.95
CA ILE A 111 -23.26 -7.49 0.10
C ILE A 111 -23.26 -5.98 0.27
N GLY A 112 -22.60 -5.52 1.33
CA GLY A 112 -22.11 -4.15 1.37
C GLY A 112 -21.24 -3.98 0.10
N GLN A 113 -21.53 -3.00 -0.73
CA GLN A 113 -20.57 -2.50 -1.70
C GLN A 113 -19.37 -2.07 -0.87
N GLU A 114 -18.30 -2.87 -0.92
CA GLU A 114 -17.02 -2.50 -0.35
C GLU A 114 -16.59 -1.23 -1.07
N ASP A 115 -16.62 -0.10 -0.36
CA ASP A 115 -16.10 1.15 -0.91
C ASP A 115 -14.60 0.96 -1.10
N PRO A 116 -14.04 1.18 -2.31
CA PRO A 116 -12.60 1.03 -2.56
C PRO A 116 -11.71 1.84 -1.60
N ALA A 117 -12.26 2.85 -0.93
CA ALA A 117 -11.56 3.63 0.09
C ALA A 117 -11.43 2.88 1.42
N GLU A 118 -12.45 2.13 1.81
CA GLU A 118 -12.47 1.33 3.06
C GLU A 118 -11.47 0.19 3.00
N ASP A 119 -11.48 -0.57 1.91
CA ASP A 119 -10.54 -1.66 1.70
C ASP A 119 -9.10 -1.17 1.67
N ARG A 120 -8.82 -0.04 1.00
CA ARG A 120 -7.49 0.57 0.97
C ARG A 120 -6.99 0.98 2.34
N LEU A 121 -7.86 1.58 3.18
CA LEU A 121 -7.50 1.97 4.54
C LEU A 121 -7.13 0.74 5.37
N ALA A 122 -7.95 -0.30 5.34
CA ALA A 122 -7.74 -1.53 6.08
C ALA A 122 -6.48 -2.28 5.61
N GLU A 123 -6.28 -2.41 4.30
CA GLU A 123 -5.10 -3.04 3.71
C GLU A 123 -3.80 -2.32 4.07
N GLN A 124 -3.78 -1.00 3.99
CA GLN A 124 -2.61 -0.19 4.36
C GLN A 124 -2.30 -0.31 5.85
N ALA A 125 -3.33 -0.30 6.69
CA ALA A 125 -3.16 -0.45 8.13
C ALA A 125 -2.63 -1.84 8.50
N ILE A 126 -3.13 -2.91 7.87
CA ILE A 126 -2.65 -4.29 8.07
C ILE A 126 -1.21 -4.42 7.57
N ALA A 127 -0.89 -3.91 6.38
CA ALA A 127 0.47 -3.96 5.84
C ALA A 127 1.48 -3.26 6.76
N ALA A 128 1.11 -2.09 7.29
CA ALA A 128 1.93 -1.38 8.26
C ALA A 128 2.09 -2.19 9.57
N HIS A 129 1.01 -2.75 10.08
CA HIS A 129 1.05 -3.57 11.30
C HIS A 129 1.97 -4.78 11.14
N VAL A 130 1.86 -5.54 10.05
CA VAL A 130 2.69 -6.72 9.78
C VAL A 130 4.18 -6.38 9.78
N ILE A 131 4.56 -5.24 9.20
CA ILE A 131 5.96 -4.82 9.14
C ILE A 131 6.46 -4.35 10.50
N TYR A 132 5.73 -3.46 11.16
CA TYR A 132 6.25 -2.74 12.32
C TYR A 132 5.89 -3.35 13.68
N ALA A 133 4.80 -4.12 13.78
CA ALA A 133 4.50 -4.83 15.01
C ALA A 133 5.47 -5.98 15.28
N ALA A 134 6.08 -6.56 14.24
CA ALA A 134 7.13 -7.57 14.38
C ALA A 134 8.52 -6.98 14.72
N GLU A 135 8.73 -5.68 14.48
CA GLU A 135 10.02 -5.02 14.68
C GLU A 135 10.25 -4.74 16.17
N LYS A 136 11.45 -5.07 16.67
CA LYS A 136 11.80 -4.90 18.09
C LYS A 136 12.50 -3.56 18.39
N ARG A 137 13.37 -3.12 17.48
CA ARG A 137 14.24 -1.95 17.73
C ARG A 137 13.69 -0.66 17.12
N HIS A 138 13.07 -0.76 15.95
CA HIS A 138 12.67 0.38 15.14
C HIS A 138 11.16 0.37 14.86
N ALA A 139 10.38 -0.20 15.77
CA ALA A 139 8.92 -0.24 15.67
C ALA A 139 8.28 1.15 15.64
N VAL A 140 8.88 2.10 16.36
CA VAL A 140 8.40 3.47 16.51
C VAL A 140 9.51 4.48 16.24
N GLU A 141 9.15 5.69 15.83
CA GLU A 141 10.07 6.83 15.64
C GLU A 141 10.14 7.70 16.88
N VAL A 142 9.00 7.89 17.56
CA VAL A 142 8.90 8.62 18.82
C VAL A 142 8.32 7.69 19.88
N PRO A 143 9.03 7.44 20.99
CA PRO A 143 8.59 6.55 22.05
C PRO A 143 7.47 7.17 22.91
N ALA A 144 6.72 6.31 23.61
CA ALA A 144 5.65 6.74 24.51
C ALA A 144 6.14 7.59 25.71
N SER A 145 7.41 7.51 26.05
CA SER A 145 8.02 8.37 27.08
C SER A 145 7.99 9.87 26.73
N ASP A 146 7.82 10.20 25.45
CA ASP A 146 7.66 11.56 24.94
C ASP A 146 6.30 11.73 24.24
N LYS A 147 5.23 11.40 24.98
CA LYS A 147 3.85 11.35 24.43
C LYS A 147 3.37 12.71 23.91
N ASP A 148 3.70 13.80 24.57
CA ASP A 148 3.24 15.14 24.16
C ASP A 148 3.89 15.57 22.86
N HIS A 149 5.19 15.32 22.72
CA HIS A 149 5.90 15.52 21.46
C HIS A 149 5.35 14.63 20.35
N LEU A 150 5.15 13.34 20.64
CA LEU A 150 4.58 12.38 19.70
C LEU A 150 3.24 12.87 19.11
N GLN A 151 2.32 13.28 19.98
CA GLN A 151 1.00 13.74 19.57
C GLN A 151 1.08 15.03 18.74
N THR A 152 1.87 16.00 19.21
CA THR A 152 2.05 17.27 18.52
C THR A 152 2.70 17.09 17.15
N TRP A 153 3.76 16.29 17.10
CA TRP A 153 4.50 16.00 15.87
C TRP A 153 3.63 15.28 14.83
N LEU A 154 2.95 14.20 15.23
CA LEU A 154 2.08 13.44 14.33
C LEU A 154 0.89 14.29 13.86
N SER A 155 0.28 15.08 14.75
CA SER A 155 -0.83 15.99 14.41
C SER A 155 -0.42 16.95 13.29
N ASN A 156 0.75 17.58 13.43
CA ASN A 156 1.26 18.51 12.42
C ASN A 156 1.61 17.81 11.09
N ARG A 157 2.04 16.55 11.13
CA ARG A 157 2.44 15.80 9.92
C ARG A 157 1.27 15.27 9.13
N VAL A 158 0.23 14.80 9.83
CA VAL A 158 -0.98 14.23 9.21
C VAL A 158 -2.01 15.33 8.90
N GLY A 159 -1.91 16.48 9.54
CA GLY A 159 -2.86 17.59 9.37
C GLY A 159 -4.18 17.37 10.14
N LEU A 160 -4.15 16.52 11.17
CA LEU A 160 -5.29 16.19 12.01
C LEU A 160 -4.91 16.40 13.49
N LYS A 161 -5.85 16.77 14.33
CA LYS A 161 -5.63 16.80 15.79
C LYS A 161 -5.63 15.37 16.32
N LEU A 162 -4.46 14.83 16.62
CA LEU A 162 -4.25 13.47 17.10
C LEU A 162 -4.10 13.43 18.61
N VAL A 163 -4.90 12.59 19.26
CA VAL A 163 -4.73 12.23 20.67
C VAL A 163 -4.44 10.73 20.71
N ALA A 164 -3.35 10.32 21.34
CA ALA A 164 -3.05 8.91 21.53
C ALA A 164 -4.00 8.33 22.61
N PRO A 165 -4.95 7.44 22.24
CA PRO A 165 -5.90 6.88 23.20
C PRO A 165 -5.22 6.15 24.36
N ASP A 166 -5.81 6.25 25.54
CA ASP A 166 -5.44 5.41 26.66
C ASP A 166 -6.18 4.07 26.57
N LEU A 167 -5.45 3.00 26.31
CA LEU A 167 -5.98 1.65 26.16
C LEU A 167 -5.61 0.73 27.34
N THR A 168 -5.12 1.29 28.45
CA THR A 168 -4.72 0.52 29.64
C THR A 168 -5.88 -0.27 30.23
N ALA A 169 -7.11 0.27 30.18
CA ALA A 169 -8.32 -0.45 30.58
C ALA A 169 -8.61 -1.70 29.70
N ASN A 170 -8.04 -1.75 28.49
CA ASN A 170 -8.11 -2.88 27.59
C ASN A 170 -6.87 -3.79 27.68
N GLY A 171 -5.92 -3.49 28.58
CA GLY A 171 -4.69 -4.25 28.77
C GLY A 171 -3.53 -3.83 27.87
N PHE A 172 -3.64 -2.72 27.12
CA PHE A 172 -2.62 -2.26 26.16
C PHE A 172 -1.97 -0.97 26.59
N GLN A 173 -0.64 -0.93 26.57
CA GLN A 173 0.15 0.25 26.85
C GLN A 173 0.73 0.81 25.56
N LEU A 174 0.77 2.14 25.42
CA LEU A 174 1.38 2.82 24.28
C LEU A 174 2.90 2.54 24.29
N VAL A 175 3.43 2.05 23.19
CA VAL A 175 4.86 1.90 22.92
C VAL A 175 5.44 3.16 22.31
N GLY A 176 4.69 3.79 21.41
CA GLY A 176 5.06 5.00 20.70
C GLY A 176 4.34 5.11 19.37
N GLY A 177 4.90 5.90 18.44
CA GLY A 177 4.29 6.05 17.13
C GLY A 177 5.29 6.42 16.05
N ARG A 178 4.80 6.42 14.83
CA ARG A 178 5.55 6.74 13.62
C ARG A 178 4.69 7.35 12.53
N LEU A 179 5.36 8.02 11.60
CA LEU A 179 4.72 8.55 10.39
C LEU A 179 4.86 7.54 9.25
N LEU A 180 3.79 7.34 8.48
CA LEU A 180 3.74 6.42 7.34
C LEU A 180 3.17 7.11 6.10
N PRO A 181 3.56 6.68 4.90
CA PRO A 181 2.83 7.03 3.69
C PRO A 181 1.48 6.30 3.66
N ALA A 182 0.43 6.96 3.16
CA ALA A 182 -0.91 6.42 2.96
C ALA A 182 -1.44 6.87 1.60
N GLY A 183 -1.02 6.18 0.53
CA GLY A 183 -1.26 6.64 -0.84
C GLY A 183 -0.62 7.99 -1.09
N GLU A 184 -1.41 9.00 -1.46
CA GLU A 184 -0.96 10.40 -1.61
C GLU A 184 -0.96 11.18 -0.28
N ALA A 185 -1.60 10.64 0.76
CA ALA A 185 -1.69 11.23 2.08
C ALA A 185 -0.58 10.70 3.03
N LYS A 186 -0.66 11.14 4.28
CA LYS A 186 0.19 10.67 5.38
C LYS A 186 -0.68 10.04 6.45
N ALA A 187 -0.15 9.02 7.10
CA ALA A 187 -0.80 8.38 8.24
C ALA A 187 0.08 8.39 9.48
N ALA A 188 -0.55 8.46 10.62
CA ALA A 188 0.07 8.18 11.91
C ALA A 188 -0.23 6.73 12.29
N MET A 189 0.79 6.01 12.74
CA MET A 189 0.64 4.71 13.36
C MET A 189 1.05 4.82 14.83
N LEU A 190 0.15 4.49 15.74
CA LEU A 190 0.42 4.34 17.16
C LEU A 190 0.48 2.86 17.48
N LEU A 191 1.55 2.42 18.12
CA LEU A 191 1.77 1.02 18.48
C LEU A 191 1.53 0.84 19.96
N TYR A 192 0.77 -0.19 20.31
CA TYR A 192 0.48 -0.60 21.69
C TYR A 192 0.89 -2.05 21.89
N GLU A 193 1.23 -2.39 23.14
CA GLU A 193 1.67 -3.73 23.52
C GLU A 193 1.01 -4.11 24.85
N ASP A 194 0.60 -5.36 24.99
CA ASP A 194 0.11 -5.91 26.25
C ASP A 194 1.24 -6.56 27.09
N ASP A 195 0.92 -7.02 28.30
CA ASP A 195 1.87 -7.65 29.21
C ASP A 195 2.45 -8.99 28.69
N LYS A 196 1.85 -9.57 27.63
CA LYS A 196 2.31 -10.80 26.99
C LYS A 196 3.17 -10.55 25.76
N GLY A 197 3.31 -9.28 25.34
CA GLY A 197 4.01 -8.86 24.13
C GLY A 197 3.14 -8.93 22.88
N GLU A 198 1.84 -9.10 23.02
CA GLU A 198 0.90 -9.00 21.90
C GLU A 198 0.74 -7.53 21.53
N ARG A 199 0.81 -7.25 20.23
CA ARG A 199 0.80 -5.89 19.72
C ARG A 199 -0.43 -5.58 18.89
N ILE A 200 -0.94 -4.39 19.09
CA ILE A 200 -1.97 -3.80 18.24
C ILE A 200 -1.47 -2.44 17.72
N SER A 201 -1.95 -2.03 16.56
CA SER A 201 -1.66 -0.71 16.01
C SER A 201 -2.94 0.06 15.72
N LEU A 202 -2.91 1.36 16.02
CA LEU A 202 -3.92 2.31 15.60
C LEU A 202 -3.35 3.13 14.45
N PHE A 203 -3.94 3.00 13.28
CA PHE A 203 -3.60 3.72 12.06
C PHE A 203 -4.59 4.87 11.87
N VAL A 204 -4.11 6.08 11.63
CA VAL A 204 -4.95 7.28 11.48
C VAL A 204 -4.44 8.11 10.30
N THR A 205 -5.33 8.42 9.38
CA THR A 205 -5.05 9.26 8.21
C THR A 205 -6.15 10.29 8.00
N ALA A 206 -5.85 11.35 7.26
CA ALA A 206 -6.89 12.26 6.76
C ALA A 206 -7.63 11.55 5.62
N GLU A 207 -8.95 11.47 5.71
CA GLU A 207 -9.79 10.84 4.71
C GLU A 207 -11.05 11.68 4.50
N SER A 208 -11.38 11.91 3.23
CA SER A 208 -12.55 12.70 2.83
C SER A 208 -13.74 11.84 2.39
N ALA A 209 -13.62 10.51 2.47
CA ALA A 209 -14.68 9.59 2.11
C ALA A 209 -15.91 9.73 3.03
N GLU A 210 -17.05 9.22 2.60
CA GLU A 210 -18.26 9.17 3.38
C GLU A 210 -18.06 8.34 4.67
N ASN A 211 -18.88 8.63 5.69
CA ASN A 211 -18.81 7.93 6.96
C ASN A 211 -19.09 6.45 6.79
N ALA A 212 -18.16 5.62 7.20
CA ALA A 212 -18.23 4.17 7.10
C ALA A 212 -17.56 3.49 8.28
N LYS A 213 -17.88 2.25 8.52
CA LYS A 213 -17.23 1.40 9.52
C LYS A 213 -17.36 -0.07 9.16
N GLY A 214 -16.32 -0.84 9.40
CA GLY A 214 -16.35 -2.26 9.10
C GLY A 214 -15.23 -3.04 9.77
N THR A 215 -15.12 -4.28 9.39
CA THR A 215 -14.05 -5.18 9.79
C THR A 215 -13.50 -5.85 8.55
N TYR A 216 -12.18 -5.81 8.40
CA TYR A 216 -11.46 -6.40 7.28
C TYR A 216 -10.45 -7.43 7.80
N ALA A 217 -10.32 -8.55 7.10
CA ALA A 217 -9.32 -9.58 7.37
C ALA A 217 -8.62 -9.95 6.05
N SER A 218 -7.30 -9.82 6.01
CA SER A 218 -6.54 -10.13 4.79
C SER A 218 -6.34 -11.64 4.54
N ALA A 219 -6.44 -12.44 5.60
CA ALA A 219 -6.32 -13.90 5.55
C ALA A 219 -7.05 -14.54 6.74
N GLN A 220 -7.39 -15.84 6.63
CA GLN A 220 -8.14 -16.56 7.67
C GLN A 220 -7.44 -16.58 9.04
N ASP A 221 -6.09 -16.61 9.07
CA ASP A 221 -5.27 -16.65 10.28
C ASP A 221 -4.35 -15.42 10.43
N GLY A 222 -4.59 -14.34 9.68
CA GLY A 222 -3.79 -13.11 9.71
C GLY A 222 -4.36 -12.05 10.65
N PRO A 223 -3.63 -10.92 10.83
CA PRO A 223 -4.14 -9.78 11.58
C PRO A 223 -5.41 -9.22 10.92
N GLN A 224 -6.33 -8.78 11.74
CA GLN A 224 -7.60 -8.18 11.33
C GLN A 224 -7.57 -6.69 11.60
N ALA A 225 -8.33 -5.92 10.81
CA ALA A 225 -8.55 -4.50 11.02
C ALA A 225 -10.01 -4.24 11.35
N VAL A 226 -10.26 -3.46 12.39
CA VAL A 226 -11.55 -2.79 12.63
C VAL A 226 -11.36 -1.33 12.26
N TYR A 227 -12.07 -0.86 11.25
CA TYR A 227 -11.90 0.48 10.70
C TYR A 227 -13.17 1.33 10.80
N TRP A 228 -12.99 2.64 10.71
CA TRP A 228 -14.05 3.61 10.57
C TRP A 228 -13.56 4.85 9.80
N LEU A 229 -14.48 5.45 9.06
CA LEU A 229 -14.34 6.73 8.40
C LEU A 229 -15.36 7.68 9.04
N ASP A 230 -14.92 8.74 9.66
CA ASP A 230 -15.81 9.70 10.32
C ASP A 230 -15.12 11.05 10.48
N LYS A 231 -15.85 12.13 10.19
CA LYS A 231 -15.40 13.53 10.42
C LYS A 231 -14.05 13.89 9.82
N GLY A 232 -13.73 13.34 8.66
CA GLY A 232 -12.47 13.59 7.97
C GLY A 232 -11.31 12.74 8.44
N TYR A 233 -11.55 11.73 9.31
CA TYR A 233 -10.59 10.75 9.77
C TYR A 233 -10.86 9.39 9.16
N GLY A 234 -9.83 8.77 8.62
CA GLY A 234 -9.76 7.33 8.38
C GLY A 234 -8.95 6.68 9.49
N CYS A 235 -9.56 5.75 10.21
CA CYS A 235 -8.93 5.08 11.34
C CYS A 235 -9.08 3.57 11.22
N ALA A 236 -8.02 2.81 11.60
CA ALA A 236 -8.08 1.36 11.71
C ALA A 236 -7.30 0.88 12.94
N VAL A 237 -7.90 -0.01 13.71
CA VAL A 237 -7.22 -0.77 14.77
C VAL A 237 -6.93 -2.16 14.23
N VAL A 238 -5.64 -2.53 14.26
CA VAL A 238 -5.14 -3.78 13.68
C VAL A 238 -4.46 -4.63 14.74
N GLY A 239 -4.71 -5.92 14.72
CA GLY A 239 -4.06 -6.90 15.60
C GLY A 239 -4.49 -8.33 15.29
N SER A 240 -3.83 -9.29 15.95
CA SER A 240 -4.15 -10.73 15.83
C SER A 240 -5.12 -11.21 16.92
N LEU A 241 -5.78 -10.29 17.62
CA LEU A 241 -6.80 -10.59 18.62
C LEU A 241 -8.07 -11.18 17.99
N PRO A 242 -8.85 -11.96 18.76
CA PRO A 242 -10.20 -12.33 18.34
C PRO A 242 -11.03 -11.09 17.98
N ARG A 243 -11.83 -11.19 16.91
CA ARG A 243 -12.61 -10.08 16.34
C ARG A 243 -13.40 -9.27 17.37
N GLU A 244 -14.02 -9.96 18.33
CA GLU A 244 -14.82 -9.33 19.38
C GLU A 244 -13.97 -8.49 20.33
N GLN A 245 -12.78 -8.98 20.69
CA GLN A 245 -11.84 -8.23 21.54
C GLN A 245 -11.28 -7.03 20.80
N LEU A 246 -10.88 -7.20 19.53
CA LEU A 246 -10.39 -6.10 18.69
C LEU A 246 -11.45 -5.01 18.52
N ALA A 247 -12.72 -5.38 18.35
CA ALA A 247 -13.84 -4.44 18.25
C ALA A 247 -14.05 -3.64 19.56
N VAL A 248 -13.86 -4.25 20.72
CA VAL A 248 -13.93 -3.55 22.03
C VAL A 248 -12.82 -2.51 22.14
N VAL A 249 -11.59 -2.88 21.77
CA VAL A 249 -10.44 -1.95 21.76
C VAL A 249 -10.68 -0.82 20.76
N ALA A 250 -11.14 -1.13 19.57
CA ALA A 250 -11.45 -0.14 18.53
C ALA A 250 -12.52 0.86 19.00
N LYS A 251 -13.56 0.38 19.68
CA LYS A 251 -14.61 1.26 20.26
C LYS A 251 -14.05 2.19 21.34
N SER A 252 -13.14 1.69 22.19
CA SER A 252 -12.47 2.49 23.22
C SER A 252 -11.60 3.57 22.58
N ALA A 253 -10.80 3.22 21.56
CA ALA A 253 -9.98 4.16 20.81
C ALA A 253 -10.81 5.23 20.10
N TYR A 254 -11.88 4.83 19.42
CA TYR A 254 -12.79 5.72 18.70
C TYR A 254 -13.40 6.79 19.63
N GLY A 255 -13.92 6.39 20.79
CA GLY A 255 -14.52 7.33 21.75
C GLY A 255 -13.54 8.41 22.23
N GLN A 256 -12.28 8.05 22.44
CA GLN A 256 -11.25 8.99 22.90
C GLN A 256 -10.75 9.89 21.77
N LEU A 257 -10.61 9.38 20.55
CA LEU A 257 -10.26 10.18 19.38
C LEU A 257 -11.31 11.27 19.13
N LEU A 258 -12.61 10.92 19.18
CA LEU A 258 -13.70 11.89 19.02
C LEU A 258 -13.73 12.95 20.14
N ALA A 259 -13.48 12.56 21.39
CA ALA A 259 -13.41 13.48 22.50
C ALA A 259 -12.25 14.50 22.35
N GLY A 260 -11.10 14.04 21.81
CA GLY A 260 -9.96 14.88 21.49
C GLY A 260 -10.21 15.90 20.38
N LEU A 261 -11.20 15.64 19.50
CA LEU A 261 -11.62 16.58 18.45
C LEU A 261 -12.50 17.73 18.98
N ALA A 262 -13.23 17.49 20.07
CA ALA A 262 -14.17 18.43 20.65
C ALA A 262 -13.51 19.43 21.63
N SER A 263 -12.27 19.19 22.03
CA SER A 263 -11.44 20.01 22.92
C SER A 263 -10.44 20.87 22.16
#